data_dcb301e2a6fd359b5ed7eb6a3f280b8c
#
_entry.id   dcb301e2a6fd359b5ed7eb6a3f280b8c
#
_cell.length_a   1.000
_cell.length_b   1.000
_cell.length_c   1.000
_cell.angle_alpha   90.00
_cell.angle_beta   90.00
_cell.angle_gamma   90.00
#
_symmetry.space_group_name_H-M   'P 1'
#
loop_
_entity.id
_entity.type
_entity.pdbx_description
1 polymer ?
#
loop_
_entity_poly.entity_id
_entity_poly.type
_entity_poly.pdbx_seq_one_letter_code
_entity_poly.pdbx_strand_id
1 'polypeptide(L)'
;QGDVVIDNALSETISKIDERTGTAFNITKSSHKNETNKQTSTGSELISDAQLTVVSGNDVNVIGSLIKSADKLGIHSLGDINVKSAQQVTKIDDEKTSLAITGHAKEVEDKQYSAGFHITHTTNKNTSTETEQANSTISGANVDLQANKDVTFAGSDLKTTAGNASITGDNVAFVSTENKKQTDNTDTTISGGFSYTGGVDKVGSKADFQYDKQHTQTEVTKNRGSQTEVAGDLTITANKDLLHEGASHHVE
;
A
#
# COMPACT_ATOMS: atom_id res chain seq x y z
N GLN A 1 9.74 -37.18 -3.02
CA GLN A 1 10.19 -35.97 -3.69
C GLN A 1 9.23 -34.88 -3.32
N GLY A 2 9.73 -33.73 -2.86
CA GLY A 2 8.93 -32.63 -2.34
C GLY A 2 8.88 -31.44 -3.27
N ASP A 3 8.25 -30.36 -2.79
CA ASP A 3 8.16 -29.06 -3.47
C ASP A 3 9.50 -28.34 -3.48
N VAL A 4 9.69 -27.46 -4.45
CA VAL A 4 10.69 -26.41 -4.43
C VAL A 4 9.97 -25.09 -4.12
N VAL A 5 10.37 -24.42 -3.02
CA VAL A 5 9.81 -23.15 -2.61
C VAL A 5 10.92 -22.10 -2.57
N ILE A 6 10.75 -21.03 -3.35
CA ILE A 6 11.59 -19.84 -3.37
C ILE A 6 10.70 -18.69 -2.92
N ASP A 7 10.72 -18.40 -1.63
CA ASP A 7 9.78 -17.50 -0.98
C ASP A 7 10.47 -16.23 -0.48
N ASN A 8 9.68 -15.22 -0.23
CA ASN A 8 10.10 -13.96 0.35
C ASN A 8 10.17 -14.05 1.88
N ALA A 9 11.02 -13.24 2.47
CA ALA A 9 11.00 -12.96 3.89
C ALA A 9 10.16 -11.71 4.17
N LEU A 10 9.37 -11.75 5.26
CA LEU A 10 8.61 -10.60 5.74
C LEU A 10 9.35 -9.94 6.91
N SER A 11 9.53 -8.63 6.84
CA SER A 11 10.01 -7.80 7.94
C SER A 11 8.93 -6.81 8.36
N GLU A 12 8.83 -6.56 9.65
CA GLU A 12 7.90 -5.58 10.22
C GLU A 12 8.68 -4.43 10.85
N THR A 13 8.28 -3.21 10.54
CA THR A 13 8.82 -2.00 11.14
C THR A 13 7.66 -1.21 11.74
N ILE A 14 7.76 -0.89 13.03
CA ILE A 14 6.79 -0.06 13.74
C ILE A 14 7.48 1.23 14.13
N SER A 15 6.95 2.37 13.68
CA SER A 15 7.38 3.71 14.08
C SER A 15 6.26 4.41 14.82
N LYS A 16 6.58 5.01 15.98
CA LYS A 16 5.64 5.75 16.81
C LYS A 16 6.18 7.12 17.11
N ILE A 17 5.37 8.15 16.92
CA ILE A 17 5.66 9.54 17.24
C ILE A 17 4.56 10.04 18.18
N ASP A 18 4.93 10.64 19.31
CA ASP A 18 4.03 11.33 20.23
C ASP A 18 4.65 12.70 20.56
N GLU A 19 4.11 13.74 19.96
CA GLU A 19 4.57 15.12 20.14
C GLU A 19 3.52 15.94 20.86
N ARG A 20 3.95 16.77 21.81
CA ARG A 20 3.08 17.67 22.57
C ARG A 20 3.68 19.05 22.66
N THR A 21 2.90 20.06 22.32
CA THR A 21 3.30 21.46 22.42
C THR A 21 2.25 22.27 23.16
N GLY A 22 2.65 23.37 23.77
CA GLY A 22 1.75 24.27 24.45
C GLY A 22 2.37 25.66 24.69
N THR A 23 1.54 26.70 24.78
CA THR A 23 1.93 28.08 25.05
C THR A 23 1.14 28.67 26.21
N ALA A 24 1.72 29.65 26.91
CA ALA A 24 1.20 30.17 28.20
C ALA A 24 0.27 31.40 28.07
N PHE A 25 0.26 32.14 26.97
CA PHE A 25 -0.45 33.43 26.86
C PHE A 25 -1.76 33.38 26.04
N ASN A 26 -1.84 32.63 24.97
CA ASN A 26 -3.08 32.08 24.46
C ASN A 26 -2.94 30.61 24.73
N ILE A 27 -3.78 30.01 25.55
CA ILE A 27 -3.62 28.63 25.96
C ILE A 27 -3.86 27.77 24.72
N THR A 28 -2.79 27.40 24.08
CA THR A 28 -2.81 26.42 22.99
C THR A 28 -2.13 25.16 23.49
N LYS A 29 -2.78 24.03 23.30
CA LYS A 29 -2.22 22.72 23.58
C LYS A 29 -2.48 21.85 22.35
N SER A 30 -1.45 21.26 21.79
CA SER A 30 -1.56 20.32 20.68
C SER A 30 -0.87 19.01 21.01
N SER A 31 -1.39 17.94 20.44
CA SER A 31 -0.82 16.60 20.50
C SER A 31 -0.90 15.98 19.11
N HIS A 32 0.18 15.36 18.70
CA HIS A 32 0.27 14.59 17.46
C HIS A 32 0.76 13.19 17.80
N LYS A 33 -0.03 12.19 17.45
CA LYS A 33 0.33 10.78 17.57
C LYS A 33 0.32 10.18 16.17
N ASN A 34 1.40 9.55 15.80
CA ASN A 34 1.51 8.80 14.55
C ASN A 34 2.07 7.42 14.86
N GLU A 35 1.39 6.41 14.39
CA GLU A 35 1.86 5.04 14.40
C GLU A 35 1.87 4.51 12.97
N THR A 36 3.03 4.08 12.50
CA THR A 36 3.19 3.46 11.19
C THR A 36 3.68 2.03 11.40
N ASN A 37 2.91 1.09 10.91
CA ASN A 37 3.28 -0.33 10.84
C ASN A 37 3.49 -0.68 9.37
N LYS A 38 4.72 -1.07 9.03
CA LYS A 38 5.10 -1.45 7.67
C LYS A 38 5.60 -2.89 7.64
N GLN A 39 4.89 -3.73 6.92
CA GLN A 39 5.30 -5.08 6.56
C GLN A 39 5.89 -5.06 5.15
N THR A 40 7.16 -5.34 5.04
CA THR A 40 7.91 -5.34 3.77
C THR A 40 8.27 -6.77 3.39
N SER A 41 8.03 -7.11 2.13
CA SER A 41 8.48 -8.36 1.51
C SER A 41 9.89 -8.17 0.94
N THR A 42 10.82 -9.03 1.33
CA THR A 42 12.16 -9.11 0.73
C THR A 42 12.27 -10.46 0.03
N GLY A 43 12.33 -10.43 -1.30
CA GLY A 43 12.39 -11.63 -2.14
C GLY A 43 13.70 -12.40 -1.96
N SER A 44 13.63 -13.70 -2.11
CA SER A 44 14.80 -14.54 -2.30
C SER A 44 15.33 -14.37 -3.72
N GLU A 45 16.65 -14.51 -3.90
CA GLU A 45 17.28 -14.43 -5.20
C GLU A 45 18.03 -15.74 -5.49
N LEU A 46 17.70 -16.35 -6.62
CA LEU A 46 18.43 -17.48 -7.18
C LEU A 46 19.05 -17.05 -8.51
N ILE A 47 20.34 -16.79 -8.50
CA ILE A 47 21.05 -16.21 -9.65
C ILE A 47 22.18 -17.15 -10.09
N SER A 48 22.32 -17.34 -11.41
CA SER A 48 23.40 -18.07 -12.05
C SER A 48 24.00 -17.28 -13.21
N ASP A 49 25.31 -17.24 -13.30
CA ASP A 49 26.06 -16.66 -14.44
C ASP A 49 26.16 -17.63 -15.64
N ALA A 50 25.57 -18.80 -15.51
CA ALA A 50 25.50 -19.83 -16.54
C ALA A 50 24.07 -20.38 -16.64
N GLN A 51 23.90 -21.56 -17.18
CA GLN A 51 22.62 -22.25 -17.19
C GLN A 51 22.14 -22.57 -15.77
N LEU A 52 20.86 -22.38 -15.51
CA LEU A 52 20.18 -22.75 -14.28
C LEU A 52 19.02 -23.70 -14.57
N THR A 53 18.94 -24.79 -13.81
CA THR A 53 17.81 -25.71 -13.92
C THR A 53 17.25 -26.01 -12.53
N VAL A 54 15.96 -25.77 -12.34
CA VAL A 54 15.20 -26.11 -11.15
C VAL A 54 14.30 -27.31 -11.48
N VAL A 55 14.38 -28.38 -10.71
CA VAL A 55 13.56 -29.58 -10.92
C VAL A 55 12.86 -29.95 -9.62
N SER A 56 11.55 -30.11 -9.69
CA SER A 56 10.71 -30.54 -8.56
C SER A 56 9.99 -31.84 -8.86
N GLY A 57 9.89 -32.70 -7.86
CA GLY A 57 9.06 -33.91 -7.91
C GLY A 57 7.58 -33.65 -7.60
N ASN A 58 7.21 -32.45 -7.21
CA ASN A 58 5.87 -31.98 -7.01
C ASN A 58 5.78 -30.52 -7.50
N ASP A 59 5.46 -29.53 -6.70
CA ASP A 59 5.25 -28.15 -7.16
C ASP A 59 6.52 -27.30 -7.10
N VAL A 60 6.58 -26.25 -7.94
CA VAL A 60 7.53 -25.14 -7.82
C VAL A 60 6.75 -23.88 -7.50
N ASN A 61 7.07 -23.25 -6.37
CA ASN A 61 6.47 -22.01 -5.92
C ASN A 61 7.52 -20.91 -5.82
N VAL A 62 7.33 -19.82 -6.57
CA VAL A 62 8.17 -18.62 -6.57
C VAL A 62 7.31 -17.45 -6.13
N ILE A 63 7.59 -16.88 -4.95
CA ILE A 63 6.72 -15.88 -4.33
C ILE A 63 7.55 -14.63 -4.00
N GLY A 64 7.22 -13.49 -4.61
CA GLY A 64 7.90 -12.21 -4.41
C GLY A 64 9.42 -12.27 -4.61
N SER A 65 9.91 -13.16 -5.46
CA SER A 65 11.32 -13.58 -5.52
C SER A 65 11.85 -13.53 -6.95
N LEU A 66 13.17 -13.55 -7.10
CA LEU A 66 13.88 -13.50 -8.37
C LEU A 66 14.55 -14.84 -8.68
N ILE A 67 14.29 -15.39 -9.87
CA ILE A 67 15.12 -16.44 -10.47
C ILE A 67 15.73 -15.86 -11.73
N LYS A 68 17.06 -15.85 -11.81
CA LYS A 68 17.80 -15.30 -12.95
C LYS A 68 18.93 -16.21 -13.40
N SER A 69 19.02 -16.40 -14.71
CA SER A 69 20.14 -17.07 -15.35
C SER A 69 20.74 -16.18 -16.44
N ALA A 70 22.05 -16.15 -16.58
CA ALA A 70 22.69 -15.43 -17.68
C ALA A 70 22.54 -16.16 -19.02
N ASP A 71 22.29 -17.47 -18.99
CA ASP A 71 22.08 -18.31 -20.16
C ASP A 71 20.68 -18.95 -20.11
N LYS A 72 20.53 -20.25 -20.31
CA LYS A 72 19.24 -20.93 -20.27
C LYS A 72 18.75 -21.10 -18.83
N LEU A 73 17.48 -20.70 -18.58
CA LEU A 73 16.73 -21.02 -17.38
C LEU A 73 15.69 -22.11 -17.69
N GLY A 74 15.78 -23.25 -17.02
CA GLY A 74 14.80 -24.32 -17.05
C GLY A 74 14.13 -24.49 -15.69
N ILE A 75 12.79 -24.58 -15.68
CA ILE A 75 12.04 -24.97 -14.48
C ILE A 75 11.11 -26.11 -14.89
N HIS A 76 11.31 -27.28 -14.26
CA HIS A 76 10.56 -28.49 -14.56
C HIS A 76 9.87 -29.01 -13.30
N SER A 77 8.58 -29.22 -13.34
CA SER A 77 7.75 -29.68 -12.23
C SER A 77 6.91 -30.89 -12.62
N LEU A 78 6.83 -31.89 -11.75
CA LEU A 78 5.83 -32.96 -11.90
C LEU A 78 4.43 -32.54 -11.38
N GLY A 79 4.32 -31.44 -10.66
CA GLY A 79 3.11 -30.76 -10.24
C GLY A 79 2.93 -29.43 -10.97
N ASP A 80 2.63 -28.39 -10.20
CA ASP A 80 2.38 -27.03 -10.68
C ASP A 80 3.65 -26.18 -10.69
N ILE A 81 3.67 -25.14 -11.53
CA ILE A 81 4.61 -24.02 -11.44
C ILE A 81 3.80 -22.76 -11.11
N ASN A 82 4.02 -22.21 -9.93
CA ASN A 82 3.35 -21.02 -9.46
C ASN A 82 4.35 -19.88 -9.28
N VAL A 83 4.20 -18.81 -10.07
CA VAL A 83 5.00 -17.58 -9.99
C VAL A 83 4.06 -16.45 -9.56
N LYS A 84 4.17 -16.03 -8.29
CA LYS A 84 3.21 -15.12 -7.66
C LYS A 84 3.92 -13.93 -7.04
N SER A 85 3.25 -12.78 -7.05
CA SER A 85 3.67 -11.64 -6.24
C SER A 85 3.49 -11.92 -4.75
N ALA A 86 4.32 -11.28 -3.91
CA ALA A 86 4.16 -11.24 -2.48
C ALA A 86 3.48 -9.95 -2.03
N GLN A 87 2.70 -10.03 -0.97
CA GLN A 87 1.98 -8.89 -0.43
C GLN A 87 2.83 -8.10 0.57
N GLN A 88 2.84 -6.78 0.42
CA GLN A 88 3.37 -5.82 1.39
C GLN A 88 2.22 -4.99 1.94
N VAL A 89 2.24 -4.67 3.23
CA VAL A 89 1.18 -3.91 3.87
C VAL A 89 1.77 -2.76 4.67
N THR A 90 1.26 -1.55 4.43
CA THR A 90 1.56 -0.37 5.25
C THR A 90 0.28 0.12 5.90
N LYS A 91 0.28 0.22 7.23
CA LYS A 91 -0.80 0.82 8.01
C LYS A 91 -0.29 2.07 8.69
N ILE A 92 -1.08 3.13 8.61
CA ILE A 92 -0.78 4.42 9.24
C ILE A 92 -1.99 4.83 10.05
N ASP A 93 -1.76 5.11 11.33
CA ASP A 93 -2.72 5.72 12.24
C ASP A 93 -2.15 7.07 12.67
N ASP A 94 -2.78 8.18 12.23
CA ASP A 94 -2.38 9.54 12.53
C ASP A 94 -3.51 10.28 13.26
N GLU A 95 -3.25 10.75 14.47
CA GLU A 95 -4.20 11.52 15.28
C GLU A 95 -3.58 12.85 15.70
N LYS A 96 -4.20 13.94 15.30
CA LYS A 96 -3.85 15.29 15.69
C LYS A 96 -4.98 15.88 16.51
N THR A 97 -4.67 16.35 17.70
CA THR A 97 -5.62 17.09 18.54
C THR A 97 -5.08 18.47 18.86
N SER A 98 -5.94 19.46 18.88
CA SER A 98 -5.59 20.79 19.36
C SER A 98 -6.71 21.37 20.23
N LEU A 99 -6.31 22.09 21.27
CA LEU A 99 -7.18 22.90 22.11
C LEU A 99 -6.63 24.33 22.09
N ALA A 100 -7.48 25.27 21.73
CA ALA A 100 -7.16 26.69 21.79
C ALA A 100 -8.18 27.43 22.67
N ILE A 101 -7.70 28.27 23.58
CA ILE A 101 -8.52 29.20 24.36
C ILE A 101 -8.01 30.58 24.05
N THR A 102 -8.85 31.40 23.42
CA THR A 102 -8.53 32.79 23.06
C THR A 102 -9.41 33.77 23.81
N GLY A 103 -8.83 34.72 24.44
CA GLY A 103 -9.53 35.85 25.09
C GLY A 103 -9.51 37.09 24.20
N HIS A 104 -10.53 37.93 24.31
CA HIS A 104 -10.54 39.25 23.71
C HIS A 104 -11.10 40.29 24.66
N ALA A 105 -10.57 41.50 24.56
CA ALA A 105 -11.13 42.70 25.15
C ALA A 105 -10.90 43.84 24.15
N LYS A 106 -11.97 44.44 23.67
CA LYS A 106 -11.91 45.53 22.69
C LYS A 106 -13.08 46.49 22.81
N GLU A 107 -12.85 47.73 22.41
CA GLU A 107 -13.94 48.68 22.15
C GLU A 107 -14.66 48.32 20.87
N VAL A 108 -16.00 48.31 20.92
CA VAL A 108 -16.84 47.86 19.80
C VAL A 108 -17.52 49.06 19.14
N GLU A 109 -17.96 50.02 19.93
CA GLU A 109 -18.56 51.30 19.52
C GLU A 109 -18.19 52.35 20.58
N ASP A 110 -18.49 53.61 20.33
CA ASP A 110 -18.16 54.73 21.24
C ASP A 110 -18.59 54.40 22.68
N LYS A 111 -17.59 54.25 23.56
CA LYS A 111 -17.72 53.89 24.98
C LYS A 111 -18.43 52.56 25.29
N GLN A 112 -18.45 51.63 24.33
CA GLN A 112 -18.87 50.23 24.54
C GLN A 112 -17.66 49.31 24.46
N TYR A 113 -17.53 48.42 25.41
CA TYR A 113 -16.42 47.46 25.53
C TYR A 113 -16.98 46.04 25.49
N SER A 114 -16.34 45.20 24.72
CA SER A 114 -16.64 43.76 24.70
C SER A 114 -15.43 43.00 25.24
N ALA A 115 -15.70 42.09 26.16
CA ALA A 115 -14.72 41.13 26.64
C ALA A 115 -15.33 39.71 26.60
N GLY A 116 -14.51 38.73 26.24
CA GLY A 116 -14.97 37.37 26.15
C GLY A 116 -13.85 36.38 25.94
N PHE A 117 -14.22 35.11 25.83
CA PHE A 117 -13.34 34.03 25.46
C PHE A 117 -13.99 33.11 24.48
N HIS A 118 -13.16 32.43 23.73
CA HIS A 118 -13.58 31.39 22.76
C HIS A 118 -12.68 30.16 22.94
N ILE A 119 -13.28 29.01 23.00
CA ILE A 119 -12.61 27.71 23.12
C ILE A 119 -12.86 26.95 21.83
N THR A 120 -11.78 26.40 21.24
CA THR A 120 -11.85 25.52 20.07
C THR A 120 -11.10 24.25 20.38
N HIS A 121 -11.73 23.12 20.18
CA HIS A 121 -11.10 21.80 20.22
C HIS A 121 -11.25 21.13 18.86
N THR A 122 -10.13 20.76 18.24
CA THR A 122 -10.09 20.06 16.97
C THR A 122 -9.45 18.69 17.16
N THR A 123 -10.03 17.68 16.52
CA THR A 123 -9.46 16.34 16.40
C THR A 123 -9.49 15.94 14.93
N ASN A 124 -8.34 15.61 14.39
CA ASN A 124 -8.16 15.04 13.08
C ASN A 124 -7.63 13.62 13.26
N LYS A 125 -8.34 12.63 12.73
CA LYS A 125 -7.92 11.22 12.70
C LYS A 125 -7.84 10.77 11.26
N ASN A 126 -6.68 10.26 10.87
CA ASN A 126 -6.45 9.69 9.55
C ASN A 126 -5.88 8.29 9.71
N THR A 127 -6.60 7.28 9.21
CA THR A 127 -6.12 5.92 9.11
C THR A 127 -5.96 5.55 7.65
N SER A 128 -4.83 4.95 7.30
CA SER A 128 -4.57 4.47 5.94
C SER A 128 -4.03 3.05 5.99
N THR A 129 -4.58 2.21 5.12
CA THR A 129 -4.05 0.87 4.86
C THR A 129 -3.74 0.78 3.37
N GLU A 130 -2.49 0.50 3.07
CA GLU A 130 -2.00 0.32 1.71
C GLU A 130 -1.43 -1.09 1.55
N THR A 131 -1.93 -1.80 0.56
CA THR A 131 -1.49 -3.13 0.18
C THR A 131 -0.87 -3.04 -1.20
N GLU A 132 0.40 -3.41 -1.32
CA GLU A 132 1.15 -3.44 -2.57
C GLU A 132 1.65 -4.85 -2.86
N GLN A 133 1.78 -5.17 -4.15
CA GLN A 133 2.29 -6.44 -4.62
C GLN A 133 3.75 -6.30 -5.06
N ALA A 134 4.65 -7.04 -4.41
CA ALA A 134 6.03 -7.22 -4.85
C ALA A 134 6.07 -8.42 -5.82
N ASN A 135 6.38 -8.15 -7.08
CA ASN A 135 6.37 -9.17 -8.14
C ASN A 135 7.48 -10.21 -7.95
N SER A 136 7.22 -11.41 -8.43
CA SER A 136 8.27 -12.37 -8.78
C SER A 136 8.74 -12.13 -10.20
N THR A 137 10.01 -12.44 -10.45
CA THR A 137 10.59 -12.34 -11.80
C THR A 137 11.33 -13.62 -12.16
N ILE A 138 10.99 -14.16 -13.32
CA ILE A 138 11.71 -15.27 -13.97
C ILE A 138 12.46 -14.69 -15.17
N SER A 139 13.79 -14.81 -15.19
CA SER A 139 14.60 -14.21 -16.27
C SER A 139 15.76 -15.09 -16.71
N GLY A 140 16.00 -15.15 -18.03
CA GLY A 140 17.12 -15.84 -18.64
C GLY A 140 17.38 -15.39 -20.06
N ALA A 141 18.53 -15.80 -20.68
CA ALA A 141 18.68 -15.60 -22.12
C ALA A 141 17.60 -16.38 -22.87
N ASN A 142 17.33 -17.60 -22.47
CA ASN A 142 16.18 -18.40 -22.86
C ASN A 142 15.48 -18.92 -21.60
N VAL A 143 14.15 -19.05 -21.65
CA VAL A 143 13.35 -19.57 -20.53
C VAL A 143 12.50 -20.75 -20.99
N ASP A 144 12.54 -21.84 -20.21
CA ASP A 144 11.81 -23.08 -20.48
C ASP A 144 11.09 -23.54 -19.20
N LEU A 145 9.77 -23.40 -19.17
CA LEU A 145 8.92 -23.77 -18.03
C LEU A 145 8.04 -24.97 -18.44
N GLN A 146 8.17 -26.09 -17.72
CA GLN A 146 7.41 -27.29 -18.00
C GLN A 146 6.79 -27.82 -16.71
N ALA A 147 5.47 -27.76 -16.62
CA ALA A 147 4.67 -28.38 -15.56
C ALA A 147 3.89 -29.57 -16.12
N ASN A 148 3.80 -30.65 -15.35
CA ASN A 148 2.89 -31.75 -15.68
C ASN A 148 1.43 -31.40 -15.36
N LYS A 149 1.21 -30.35 -14.56
CA LYS A 149 -0.11 -29.80 -14.27
C LYS A 149 -0.17 -28.34 -14.76
N ASP A 150 -0.35 -27.38 -13.87
CA ASP A 150 -0.67 -26.01 -14.22
C ASP A 150 0.56 -25.08 -14.11
N VAL A 151 0.60 -24.07 -14.98
CA VAL A 151 1.54 -22.94 -14.87
C VAL A 151 0.75 -21.67 -14.60
N THR A 152 1.03 -21.00 -13.47
CA THR A 152 0.33 -19.77 -13.10
C THR A 152 1.31 -18.63 -12.86
N PHE A 153 1.09 -17.52 -13.56
CA PHE A 153 1.70 -16.22 -13.27
C PHE A 153 0.64 -15.30 -12.67
N ALA A 154 0.86 -14.80 -11.45
CA ALA A 154 -0.05 -13.89 -10.76
C ALA A 154 0.69 -12.62 -10.34
N GLY A 155 0.45 -11.50 -11.05
CA GLY A 155 1.13 -10.24 -10.81
C GLY A 155 2.65 -10.31 -10.90
N SER A 156 3.18 -11.17 -11.80
CA SER A 156 4.59 -11.55 -11.87
C SER A 156 5.12 -11.47 -13.29
N ASP A 157 6.45 -11.40 -13.43
CA ASP A 157 7.08 -11.09 -14.70
C ASP A 157 7.92 -12.28 -15.21
N LEU A 158 7.87 -12.52 -16.52
CA LEU A 158 8.77 -13.39 -17.24
C LEU A 158 9.55 -12.56 -18.26
N LYS A 159 10.86 -12.73 -18.31
CA LYS A 159 11.70 -11.98 -19.22
C LYS A 159 12.78 -12.85 -19.86
N THR A 160 12.88 -12.82 -21.20
CA THR A 160 14.09 -13.27 -21.88
C THR A 160 14.96 -12.09 -22.29
N THR A 161 16.29 -12.28 -22.26
CA THR A 161 17.24 -11.20 -22.58
C THR A 161 17.83 -11.31 -23.97
N ALA A 162 17.71 -12.47 -24.63
CA ALA A 162 18.30 -12.69 -25.95
C ALA A 162 17.61 -13.73 -26.82
N GLY A 163 16.73 -14.56 -26.27
CA GLY A 163 16.17 -15.72 -26.99
C GLY A 163 14.70 -16.00 -26.63
N ASN A 164 14.33 -17.26 -26.72
CA ASN A 164 12.95 -17.69 -26.70
C ASN A 164 12.44 -18.01 -25.30
N ALA A 165 11.13 -17.92 -25.11
CA ALA A 165 10.42 -18.46 -23.96
C ALA A 165 9.47 -19.60 -24.38
N SER A 166 9.51 -20.71 -23.64
CA SER A 166 8.59 -21.84 -23.78
C SER A 166 7.89 -22.10 -22.45
N ILE A 167 6.58 -22.17 -22.47
CA ILE A 167 5.74 -22.44 -21.29
C ILE A 167 4.78 -23.57 -21.65
N THR A 168 4.85 -24.67 -20.90
CA THR A 168 4.03 -25.85 -21.14
C THR A 168 3.36 -26.31 -19.86
N GLY A 169 2.05 -26.57 -19.91
CA GLY A 169 1.27 -27.09 -18.79
C GLY A 169 -0.09 -27.64 -19.23
N ASP A 170 -0.83 -28.23 -18.30
CA ASP A 170 -2.22 -28.61 -18.54
C ASP A 170 -3.07 -27.34 -18.70
N ASN A 171 -3.04 -26.46 -17.71
CA ASN A 171 -3.58 -25.12 -17.84
C ASN A 171 -2.45 -24.11 -17.72
N VAL A 172 -2.51 -23.03 -18.48
CA VAL A 172 -1.59 -21.89 -18.36
C VAL A 172 -2.38 -20.64 -18.06
N ALA A 173 -2.07 -19.97 -16.97
CA ALA A 173 -2.79 -18.77 -16.53
C ALA A 173 -1.84 -17.59 -16.27
N PHE A 174 -2.19 -16.45 -16.83
CA PHE A 174 -1.59 -15.15 -16.54
C PHE A 174 -2.68 -14.26 -15.96
N VAL A 175 -2.59 -13.96 -14.66
CA VAL A 175 -3.61 -13.21 -13.96
C VAL A 175 -3.02 -11.98 -13.28
N SER A 176 -3.86 -10.97 -13.10
CA SER A 176 -3.50 -9.78 -12.34
C SER A 176 -3.67 -10.01 -10.83
N THR A 177 -2.95 -9.22 -10.05
CA THR A 177 -3.15 -9.06 -8.61
C THR A 177 -3.52 -7.62 -8.29
N GLU A 178 -4.03 -7.35 -7.10
CA GLU A 178 -4.52 -6.03 -6.73
C GLU A 178 -3.59 -5.32 -5.76
N ASN A 179 -3.29 -4.05 -6.05
CA ASN A 179 -2.79 -3.06 -5.11
C ASN A 179 -3.99 -2.26 -4.59
N LYS A 180 -4.14 -2.17 -3.28
CA LYS A 180 -5.30 -1.54 -2.65
C LYS A 180 -4.85 -0.48 -1.65
N LYS A 181 -5.45 0.72 -1.73
CA LYS A 181 -5.29 1.77 -0.73
C LYS A 181 -6.63 2.20 -0.19
N GLN A 182 -6.78 2.08 1.10
CA GLN A 182 -7.96 2.55 1.83
C GLN A 182 -7.53 3.64 2.79
N THR A 183 -8.23 4.77 2.76
CA THR A 183 -7.99 5.91 3.66
C THR A 183 -9.31 6.31 4.29
N ASP A 184 -9.29 6.47 5.60
CA ASP A 184 -10.41 6.94 6.41
C ASP A 184 -9.96 8.18 7.18
N ASN A 185 -10.62 9.31 6.93
CA ASN A 185 -10.33 10.58 7.56
C ASN A 185 -11.55 11.09 8.32
N THR A 186 -11.37 11.42 9.58
CA THR A 186 -12.41 12.01 10.43
C THR A 186 -11.88 13.29 11.07
N ASP A 187 -12.52 14.40 10.71
CA ASP A 187 -12.30 15.71 11.28
C ASP A 187 -13.45 16.07 12.22
N THR A 188 -13.13 16.49 13.44
CA THR A 188 -14.12 16.95 14.41
C THR A 188 -13.67 18.28 14.98
N THR A 189 -14.53 19.28 14.94
CA THR A 189 -14.31 20.58 15.55
C THR A 189 -15.45 20.90 16.50
N ILE A 190 -15.10 21.17 17.73
CA ILE A 190 -16.02 21.66 18.78
C ILE A 190 -15.55 23.05 19.18
N SER A 191 -16.42 24.03 19.06
CA SER A 191 -16.10 25.38 19.50
C SER A 191 -17.24 26.02 20.26
N GLY A 192 -16.90 26.94 21.14
CA GLY A 192 -17.90 27.71 21.86
C GLY A 192 -17.25 28.91 22.55
N GLY A 193 -18.03 29.92 22.68
CA GLY A 193 -17.58 31.20 23.27
C GLY A 193 -18.63 31.85 24.11
N PHE A 194 -18.14 32.76 24.96
CA PHE A 194 -18.96 33.70 25.73
C PHE A 194 -18.37 35.08 25.57
N SER A 195 -19.20 36.07 25.32
CA SER A 195 -18.82 37.45 25.31
C SER A 195 -19.84 38.31 26.08
N TYR A 196 -19.33 39.33 26.76
CA TYR A 196 -20.11 40.35 27.44
C TYR A 196 -19.78 41.71 26.83
N THR A 197 -20.80 42.47 26.53
CA THR A 197 -20.66 43.83 26.03
C THR A 197 -21.34 44.77 27.03
N GLY A 198 -20.62 45.80 27.48
CA GLY A 198 -21.11 46.83 28.42
C GLY A 198 -20.71 48.21 27.97
N GLY A 199 -21.61 49.18 28.17
CA GLY A 199 -21.39 50.60 27.88
C GLY A 199 -22.46 51.45 28.52
N VAL A 200 -22.50 52.74 28.19
CA VAL A 200 -23.38 53.71 28.84
C VAL A 200 -24.85 53.42 28.59
N ASP A 201 -25.17 52.91 27.38
CA ASP A 201 -26.57 52.75 26.93
C ASP A 201 -26.99 51.30 26.61
N LYS A 202 -26.05 50.35 26.63
CA LYS A 202 -26.33 48.93 26.29
C LYS A 202 -25.52 47.97 27.11
N VAL A 203 -26.16 46.91 27.54
CA VAL A 203 -25.53 45.75 28.17
C VAL A 203 -26.04 44.52 27.47
N GLY A 204 -25.15 43.63 27.08
CA GLY A 204 -25.49 42.39 26.40
C GLY A 204 -24.49 41.26 26.67
N SER A 205 -25.00 40.06 26.56
CA SER A 205 -24.14 38.86 26.58
C SER A 205 -24.50 37.96 25.38
N LYS A 206 -23.50 37.27 24.87
CA LYS A 206 -23.66 36.31 23.79
C LYS A 206 -22.89 35.05 24.17
N ALA A 207 -23.55 33.91 23.97
CA ALA A 207 -22.90 32.60 24.02
C ALA A 207 -23.13 31.88 22.68
N ASP A 208 -22.13 31.19 22.20
CA ASP A 208 -22.19 30.39 21.00
C ASP A 208 -21.62 29.00 21.25
N PHE A 209 -22.13 28.02 20.50
CA PHE A 209 -21.63 26.66 20.48
C PHE A 209 -21.76 26.12 19.05
N GLN A 210 -20.70 25.48 18.57
CA GLN A 210 -20.66 24.86 17.25
C GLN A 210 -20.02 23.49 17.36
N TYR A 211 -20.59 22.53 16.67
CA TYR A 211 -20.06 21.18 16.49
C TYR A 211 -20.07 20.83 15.01
N ASP A 212 -18.89 20.56 14.47
CA ASP A 212 -18.71 20.10 13.10
C ASP A 212 -18.00 18.75 13.11
N LYS A 213 -18.52 17.81 12.32
CA LYS A 213 -17.87 16.53 12.08
C LYS A 213 -17.92 16.19 10.60
N GLN A 214 -16.77 15.97 10.01
CA GLN A 214 -16.63 15.50 8.65
C GLN A 214 -15.96 14.12 8.66
N HIS A 215 -16.50 13.21 7.86
CA HIS A 215 -15.92 11.88 7.65
C HIS A 215 -15.79 11.65 6.15
N THR A 216 -14.61 11.19 5.73
CA THR A 216 -14.30 10.90 4.34
C THR A 216 -13.61 9.56 4.26
N GLN A 217 -14.14 8.65 3.46
CA GLN A 217 -13.53 7.36 3.18
C GLN A 217 -13.21 7.29 1.68
N THR A 218 -12.00 6.86 1.38
CA THR A 218 -11.53 6.69 0.00
C THR A 218 -10.92 5.31 -0.14
N GLU A 219 -11.32 4.60 -1.18
CA GLU A 219 -10.73 3.32 -1.57
C GLU A 219 -10.26 3.42 -3.02
N VAL A 220 -9.02 3.02 -3.25
CA VAL A 220 -8.40 2.97 -4.57
C VAL A 220 -7.85 1.57 -4.79
N THR A 221 -8.30 0.91 -5.85
CA THR A 221 -7.78 -0.38 -6.29
C THR A 221 -7.10 -0.21 -7.63
N LYS A 222 -5.89 -0.76 -7.78
CA LYS A 222 -5.14 -0.80 -9.02
C LYS A 222 -4.69 -2.23 -9.28
N ASN A 223 -4.99 -2.74 -10.46
CA ASN A 223 -4.52 -4.05 -10.87
C ASN A 223 -3.06 -4.00 -11.29
N ARG A 224 -2.27 -4.98 -10.83
CA ARG A 224 -0.95 -5.28 -11.34
C ARG A 224 -1.04 -6.55 -12.19
N GLY A 225 -0.93 -6.36 -13.50
CA GLY A 225 -0.91 -7.46 -14.45
C GLY A 225 0.39 -8.25 -14.42
N SER A 226 0.33 -9.50 -14.86
CA SER A 226 1.51 -10.28 -15.21
C SER A 226 2.08 -9.79 -16.55
N GLN A 227 3.41 -9.70 -16.65
CA GLN A 227 4.10 -9.21 -17.85
C GLN A 227 5.03 -10.28 -18.40
N THR A 228 5.02 -10.44 -19.73
CA THR A 228 5.95 -11.32 -20.44
C THR A 228 6.66 -10.50 -21.50
N GLU A 229 7.98 -10.39 -21.39
CA GLU A 229 8.85 -9.74 -22.36
C GLU A 229 9.80 -10.77 -22.95
N VAL A 230 9.72 -11.02 -24.24
CA VAL A 230 10.51 -12.06 -24.92
C VAL A 230 11.24 -11.45 -26.11
N ALA A 231 12.58 -11.57 -26.10
CA ALA A 231 13.43 -11.07 -27.18
C ALA A 231 13.45 -11.94 -28.45
N GLY A 232 12.88 -13.12 -28.39
CA GLY A 232 12.70 -14.04 -29.52
C GLY A 232 11.27 -14.57 -29.55
N ASP A 233 11.08 -15.86 -29.83
CA ASP A 233 9.76 -16.45 -29.91
C ASP A 233 9.17 -16.77 -28.53
N LEU A 234 7.90 -16.47 -28.33
CA LEU A 234 7.10 -16.92 -27.19
C LEU A 234 6.19 -18.08 -27.63
N THR A 235 6.41 -19.24 -27.03
CA THR A 235 5.56 -20.42 -27.24
C THR A 235 4.85 -20.77 -25.93
N ILE A 236 3.51 -20.78 -25.95
CA ILE A 236 2.69 -21.20 -24.82
C ILE A 236 1.88 -22.41 -25.26
N THR A 237 2.02 -23.52 -24.56
CA THR A 237 1.29 -24.77 -24.81
C THR A 237 0.45 -25.10 -23.58
N ALA A 238 -0.85 -24.94 -23.70
CA ALA A 238 -1.82 -25.39 -22.71
C ALA A 238 -2.56 -26.61 -23.28
N ASN A 239 -2.50 -27.76 -22.60
CA ASN A 239 -3.18 -28.98 -23.03
C ASN A 239 -4.71 -28.87 -22.87
N LYS A 240 -5.17 -28.01 -21.94
CA LYS A 240 -6.59 -27.75 -21.64
C LYS A 240 -6.93 -26.27 -21.85
N ASP A 241 -6.65 -25.40 -20.87
CA ASP A 241 -7.09 -24.03 -20.87
C ASP A 241 -5.92 -23.03 -20.83
N LEU A 242 -6.05 -21.94 -21.58
CA LEU A 242 -5.17 -20.77 -21.52
C LEU A 242 -5.98 -19.56 -21.05
N LEU A 243 -5.63 -19.03 -19.88
CA LEU A 243 -6.30 -17.86 -19.29
C LEU A 243 -5.38 -16.63 -19.32
N HIS A 244 -5.89 -15.51 -19.86
CA HIS A 244 -5.24 -14.20 -19.79
C HIS A 244 -6.18 -13.21 -19.13
N GLU A 245 -5.86 -12.77 -17.93
CA GLU A 245 -6.65 -11.80 -17.16
C GLU A 245 -5.76 -10.67 -16.64
N GLY A 246 -5.83 -9.50 -17.29
CA GLY A 246 -5.01 -8.36 -16.96
C GLY A 246 -3.51 -8.60 -17.17
N ALA A 247 -3.14 -9.41 -18.15
CA ALA A 247 -1.77 -9.72 -18.52
C ALA A 247 -1.36 -9.04 -19.82
N SER A 248 -0.06 -8.84 -20.03
CA SER A 248 0.50 -8.33 -21.28
C SER A 248 1.68 -9.17 -21.75
N HIS A 249 1.76 -9.38 -23.06
CA HIS A 249 2.87 -10.08 -23.70
C HIS A 249 3.49 -9.15 -24.75
N HIS A 250 4.80 -8.98 -24.67
CA HIS A 250 5.59 -8.24 -25.64
C HIS A 250 6.65 -9.18 -26.21
N VAL A 251 6.70 -9.29 -27.52
CA VAL A 251 7.66 -10.11 -28.28
C VAL A 251 8.34 -9.18 -29.27
N GLU A 252 9.69 -9.16 -29.27
CA GLU A 252 10.51 -8.33 -30.16
C GLU A 252 10.78 -9.02 -31.50
#